data_ae62ee7a3ef969d34190b4101fb37665
#
_entry.id   ae62ee7a3ef969d34190b4101fb37665
#
_cell.length_a   1.000
_cell.length_b   1.000
_cell.length_c   1.000
_cell.angle_alpha   90.00
_cell.angle_beta   90.00
_cell.angle_gamma   90.00
#
_symmetry.space_group_name_H-M   'P 1'
#
loop_
_entity.id
_entity.type
_entity.pdbx_description
1 polymer ?
#
loop_
_entity_poly.entity_id
_entity_poly.type
_entity_poly.pdbx_seq_one_letter_code
_entity_poly.pdbx_strand_id
1 'polypeptide(L)'
;MNDLIRPALYEAWMDIQPVTPRSDVEAKEWDVVGAICETGDFLGKERVLALKENDVLAVLGAGAYGFVMSSNYNSRGRAAEVMVDGENAHLIRERETIESLWDKERLLPEG
;
A
#
# COMPACT_ATOMS: atom_id res chain seq x y z
N MET A 1 -2.30 -0.15 8.30
CA MET A 1 -2.27 -0.37 6.82
C MET A 1 -1.85 -1.79 6.54
N ASN A 2 -2.70 -2.60 5.91
CA ASN A 2 -2.40 -4.01 5.64
C ASN A 2 -1.42 -4.26 4.48
N ASP A 3 -1.29 -3.31 3.57
CA ASP A 3 -0.33 -3.42 2.45
C ASP A 3 1.10 -3.08 2.87
N LEU A 4 1.27 -2.20 3.84
CA LEU A 4 2.55 -1.76 4.37
C LEU A 4 2.42 -1.41 5.85
N ILE A 5 2.71 -2.39 6.71
CA ILE A 5 2.44 -2.26 8.16
C ILE A 5 3.59 -1.61 8.94
N ARG A 6 4.79 -1.48 8.36
CA ARG A 6 5.96 -0.99 9.08
C ARG A 6 5.79 0.39 9.73
N PRO A 7 5.13 1.39 9.10
CA PRO A 7 4.90 2.67 9.75
C PRO A 7 4.10 2.56 11.04
N ALA A 8 3.05 1.75 11.06
CA ALA A 8 2.22 1.57 12.25
C ALA A 8 2.85 0.63 13.29
N LEU A 9 3.45 -0.47 12.86
CA LEU A 9 3.97 -1.52 13.74
C LEU A 9 5.29 -1.14 14.42
N TYR A 10 6.19 -0.52 13.66
CA TYR A 10 7.55 -0.18 14.12
C TYR A 10 7.79 1.32 14.24
N GLU A 11 6.78 2.15 14.02
CA GLU A 11 6.95 3.60 13.91
C GLU A 11 7.99 3.99 12.84
N ALA A 12 8.09 3.16 11.80
CA ALA A 12 9.04 3.38 10.73
C ALA A 12 8.68 4.64 9.93
N TRP A 13 9.63 5.55 9.82
CA TRP A 13 9.48 6.68 8.91
C TRP A 13 9.89 6.22 7.51
N MET A 14 8.99 6.31 6.55
CA MET A 14 9.23 5.98 5.15
C MET A 14 8.97 7.21 4.29
N ASP A 15 9.87 7.50 3.36
CA ASP A 15 9.72 8.65 2.48
C ASP A 15 8.50 8.46 1.57
N ILE A 16 7.71 9.51 1.42
CA ILE A 16 6.51 9.54 0.58
C ILE A 16 6.66 10.70 -0.39
N GLN A 17 6.55 10.42 -1.67
CA GLN A 17 6.72 11.40 -2.73
C GLN A 17 5.58 11.30 -3.75
N PRO A 18 5.14 12.43 -4.33
CA PRO A 18 4.28 12.36 -5.51
C PRO A 18 5.05 11.74 -6.68
N VAL A 19 4.42 10.81 -7.39
CA VAL A 19 5.00 10.20 -8.60
C VAL A 19 5.25 11.25 -9.66
N THR A 20 4.31 12.21 -9.79
CA THR A 20 4.46 13.38 -10.67
C THR A 20 4.49 14.64 -9.80
N PRO A 21 5.68 15.26 -9.59
CA PRO A 21 5.78 16.48 -8.81
C PRO A 21 4.94 17.62 -9.40
N ARG A 22 4.35 18.43 -8.52
CA ARG A 22 3.52 19.58 -8.87
C ARG A 22 4.17 20.89 -8.46
N SER A 23 3.98 21.91 -9.32
CA SER A 23 4.34 23.29 -9.00
C SER A 23 3.13 24.24 -9.01
N ASP A 24 1.93 23.73 -9.34
CA ASP A 24 0.69 24.49 -9.51
C ASP A 24 -0.16 24.56 -8.24
N VAL A 25 0.28 23.97 -7.16
CA VAL A 25 -0.34 24.03 -5.83
C VAL A 25 0.69 24.24 -4.75
N GLU A 26 0.29 24.91 -3.68
CA GLU A 26 1.12 25.10 -2.49
C GLU A 26 1.23 23.78 -1.70
N ALA A 27 2.43 23.52 -1.17
CA ALA A 27 2.65 22.39 -0.28
C ALA A 27 1.92 22.63 1.05
N LYS A 28 1.27 21.58 1.54
CA LYS A 28 0.54 21.54 2.81
C LYS A 28 0.99 20.33 3.61
N GLU A 29 0.67 20.34 4.91
CA GLU A 29 0.86 19.20 5.77
C GLU A 29 -0.27 18.18 5.60
N TRP A 30 0.09 16.90 5.47
CA TRP A 30 -0.82 15.81 5.24
C TRP A 30 -0.53 14.63 6.16
N ASP A 31 -1.59 13.99 6.64
CA ASP A 31 -1.55 12.61 7.11
C ASP A 31 -1.97 11.70 5.96
N VAL A 32 -1.08 10.79 5.58
CA VAL A 32 -1.34 9.82 4.53
C VAL A 32 -1.90 8.55 5.17
N VAL A 33 -3.19 8.34 4.98
CA VAL A 33 -3.96 7.29 5.65
C VAL A 33 -4.59 6.33 4.65
N GLY A 34 -5.02 5.16 5.13
CA GLY A 34 -5.75 4.18 4.33
C GLY A 34 -7.26 4.38 4.39
N ALA A 35 -7.99 3.43 3.84
CA ALA A 35 -9.44 3.46 3.72
C ALA A 35 -10.17 2.79 4.90
N ILE A 36 -9.44 2.22 5.85
CA ILE A 36 -10.00 1.45 6.96
C ILE A 36 -10.14 2.35 8.20
N CYS A 37 -11.24 2.21 8.90
CA CYS A 37 -11.50 2.94 10.14
C CYS A 37 -10.72 2.34 11.31
N GLU A 38 -9.42 2.55 11.32
CA GLU A 38 -8.50 2.01 12.32
C GLU A 38 -7.32 2.96 12.53
N THR A 39 -6.90 3.13 13.78
CA THR A 39 -5.79 4.02 14.16
C THR A 39 -4.47 3.66 13.48
N GLY A 40 -4.22 2.38 13.23
CA GLY A 40 -3.01 1.89 12.55
C GLY A 40 -3.06 1.98 11.02
N ASP A 41 -4.13 2.51 10.42
CA ASP A 41 -4.25 2.57 8.96
C ASP A 41 -3.64 3.85 8.39
N PHE A 42 -2.34 4.03 8.57
CA PHE A 42 -1.59 5.16 8.03
C PHE A 42 -0.25 4.72 7.41
N LEU A 43 0.25 5.52 6.49
CA LEU A 43 1.57 5.38 5.87
C LEU A 43 2.55 6.44 6.34
N GLY A 44 2.09 7.62 6.65
CA GLY A 44 2.90 8.70 7.19
C GLY A 44 2.04 9.83 7.73
N LYS A 45 2.57 10.57 8.69
CA LYS A 45 1.91 11.70 9.33
C LYS A 45 2.75 12.95 9.18
N GLU A 46 2.08 14.10 9.21
CA GLU A 46 2.72 15.42 9.15
C GLU A 46 3.68 15.58 7.98
N ARG A 47 3.26 15.08 6.79
CA ARG A 47 4.07 15.14 5.57
C ARG A 47 3.75 16.39 4.77
N VAL A 48 4.78 17.17 4.44
CA VAL A 48 4.63 18.40 3.65
C VAL A 48 4.73 18.04 2.16
N LEU A 49 3.59 18.07 1.48
CA LEU A 49 3.45 17.63 0.09
C LEU A 49 2.55 18.58 -0.70
N ALA A 50 2.89 18.82 -1.96
CA ALA A 50 2.06 19.57 -2.91
C ALA A 50 1.20 18.58 -3.70
N LEU A 51 -0.06 18.44 -3.31
CA LEU A 51 -0.97 17.41 -3.83
C LEU A 51 -2.33 17.96 -4.23
N LYS A 52 -2.92 17.29 -5.22
CA LYS A 52 -4.34 17.38 -5.55
C LYS A 52 -4.99 16.01 -5.44
N GLU A 53 -6.32 16.01 -5.38
CA GLU A 53 -7.11 14.79 -5.44
C GLU A 53 -6.73 13.94 -6.66
N ASN A 54 -6.67 12.63 -6.48
CA ASN A 54 -6.23 11.62 -7.46
C ASN A 54 -4.74 11.61 -7.82
N ASP A 55 -3.91 12.39 -7.18
CA ASP A 55 -2.47 12.25 -7.35
C ASP A 55 -1.98 10.90 -6.83
N VAL A 56 -1.01 10.33 -7.52
CA VAL A 56 -0.38 9.06 -7.15
C VAL A 56 0.86 9.34 -6.32
N LEU A 57 0.97 8.64 -5.19
CA LEU A 57 2.12 8.73 -4.29
C LEU A 57 2.96 7.47 -4.35
N ALA A 58 4.26 7.62 -4.16
CA ALA A 58 5.20 6.52 -3.98
C ALA A 58 5.72 6.52 -2.55
N VAL A 59 5.66 5.38 -1.88
CA VAL A 59 6.33 5.15 -0.59
C VAL A 59 7.64 4.45 -0.88
N LEU A 60 8.75 5.10 -0.57
CA LEU A 60 10.07 4.61 -0.90
C LEU A 60 10.57 3.61 0.15
N GLY A 61 11.45 2.69 -0.29
CA GLY A 61 12.05 1.69 0.59
C GLY A 61 11.07 0.61 1.06
N ALA A 62 9.95 0.41 0.35
CA ALA A 62 8.90 -0.53 0.72
C ALA A 62 9.12 -1.96 0.23
N GLY A 63 10.18 -2.25 -0.55
CA GLY A 63 10.43 -3.59 -1.09
C GLY A 63 10.74 -4.61 0.00
N ALA A 64 11.73 -4.33 0.83
CA ALA A 64 12.05 -5.19 1.96
C ALA A 64 10.98 -5.05 3.06
N TYR A 65 10.44 -6.17 3.51
CA TYR A 65 9.42 -6.25 4.56
C TYR A 65 8.10 -5.51 4.23
N GLY A 66 7.88 -5.19 2.96
CA GLY A 66 6.59 -4.69 2.47
C GLY A 66 5.63 -5.86 2.24
N PHE A 67 5.72 -6.52 1.09
CA PHE A 67 4.81 -7.61 0.74
C PHE A 67 4.79 -8.76 1.76
N VAL A 68 5.97 -9.19 2.24
CA VAL A 68 6.07 -10.34 3.18
C VAL A 68 5.40 -10.09 4.53
N MET A 69 5.22 -8.83 4.92
CA MET A 69 4.50 -8.44 6.14
C MET A 69 3.09 -7.95 5.86
N SER A 70 2.67 -7.93 4.60
CA SER A 70 1.30 -7.56 4.24
C SER A 70 0.31 -8.65 4.67
N SER A 71 -0.97 -8.28 4.71
CA SER A 71 -2.03 -9.19 5.13
C SER A 71 -3.29 -8.99 4.30
N ASN A 72 -4.20 -9.94 4.42
CA ASN A 72 -5.54 -9.84 3.85
C ASN A 72 -6.55 -9.23 4.85
N TYR A 73 -6.08 -8.47 5.82
CA TYR A 73 -6.95 -7.84 6.80
C TYR A 73 -8.09 -7.08 6.13
N ASN A 74 -9.29 -7.22 6.65
CA ASN A 74 -10.55 -6.74 6.06
C ASN A 74 -10.86 -7.31 4.65
N SER A 75 -10.42 -8.53 4.38
CA SER A 75 -10.63 -9.21 3.08
C SER A 75 -10.12 -8.43 1.88
N ARG A 76 -9.00 -7.75 2.06
CA ARG A 76 -8.31 -7.03 0.98
C ARG A 76 -7.25 -7.93 0.34
N GLY A 77 -7.22 -7.97 -0.98
CA GLY A 77 -6.17 -8.65 -1.72
C GLY A 77 -4.82 -7.94 -1.59
N ARG A 78 -3.73 -8.71 -1.55
CA ARG A 78 -2.38 -8.16 -1.58
C ARG A 78 -2.07 -7.55 -2.94
N ALA A 79 -1.22 -6.53 -2.93
CA ALA A 79 -0.81 -5.80 -4.12
C ALA A 79 0.02 -6.67 -5.08
N ALA A 80 0.01 -6.31 -6.36
CA ALA A 80 0.95 -6.86 -7.32
C ALA A 80 2.39 -6.44 -7.00
N GLU A 81 3.36 -7.23 -7.44
CA GLU A 81 4.78 -6.87 -7.40
C GLU A 81 5.34 -6.77 -8.81
N VAL A 82 6.04 -5.69 -9.07
CA VAL A 82 6.67 -5.40 -10.36
C VAL A 82 8.16 -5.17 -10.16
N MET A 83 8.96 -5.88 -10.94
CA MET A 83 10.40 -5.67 -10.99
C MET A 83 10.71 -4.75 -12.17
N VAL A 84 11.48 -3.71 -11.92
CA VAL A 84 11.97 -2.80 -12.97
C VAL A 84 13.44 -3.10 -13.22
N ASP A 85 13.77 -3.39 -14.48
CA ASP A 85 15.13 -3.61 -14.95
C ASP A 85 15.40 -2.67 -16.14
N GLY A 86 16.12 -1.60 -15.87
CA GLY A 86 16.33 -0.54 -16.86
C GLY A 86 15.01 0.09 -17.30
N GLU A 87 14.66 -0.03 -18.58
CA GLU A 87 13.41 0.49 -19.13
C GLU A 87 12.28 -0.57 -19.15
N ASN A 88 12.54 -1.78 -18.67
CA ASN A 88 11.59 -2.86 -18.68
C ASN A 88 10.91 -3.04 -17.31
N ALA A 89 9.60 -3.22 -17.32
CA ALA A 89 8.82 -3.55 -16.15
C ALA A 89 8.28 -4.98 -16.27
N HIS A 90 8.55 -5.81 -15.27
CA HIS A 90 8.14 -7.21 -15.24
C HIS A 90 7.17 -7.45 -14.10
N LEU A 91 5.98 -7.94 -14.40
CA LEU A 91 5.04 -8.42 -13.37
C LEU A 91 5.59 -9.73 -12.79
N ILE A 92 6.14 -9.68 -11.59
CA ILE A 92 6.72 -10.86 -10.92
C ILE A 92 5.75 -11.53 -9.94
N ARG A 93 4.70 -10.83 -9.56
CA ARG A 93 3.59 -11.36 -8.75
C ARG A 93 2.29 -10.69 -9.14
N GLU A 94 1.30 -11.49 -9.48
CA GLU A 94 -0.03 -10.99 -9.78
C GLU A 94 -0.72 -10.42 -8.53
N ARG A 95 -1.58 -9.42 -8.73
CA ARG A 95 -2.45 -8.91 -7.68
C ARG A 95 -3.43 -10.01 -7.25
N GLU A 96 -3.62 -10.18 -5.96
CA GLU A 96 -4.64 -11.10 -5.45
C GLU A 96 -6.04 -10.62 -5.84
N THR A 97 -6.88 -11.57 -6.25
CA THR A 97 -8.32 -11.35 -6.48
C THR A 97 -9.10 -11.62 -5.21
N ILE A 98 -10.33 -11.12 -5.14
CA ILE A 98 -11.23 -11.44 -4.00
C ILE A 98 -11.45 -12.95 -3.92
N GLU A 99 -11.65 -13.61 -5.06
CA GLU A 99 -11.87 -15.06 -5.15
C GLU A 99 -10.68 -15.87 -4.60
N SER A 100 -9.45 -15.37 -4.77
CA SER A 100 -8.25 -16.06 -4.28
C SER A 100 -8.19 -16.13 -2.75
N LEU A 101 -8.95 -15.30 -2.03
CA LEU A 101 -8.95 -15.27 -0.57
C LEU A 101 -9.65 -16.50 0.04
N TRP A 102 -10.56 -17.13 -0.70
CA TRP A 102 -11.32 -18.30 -0.22
C TRP A 102 -11.19 -19.53 -1.12
N ASP A 103 -10.35 -19.55 -2.13
CA ASP A 103 -10.18 -20.65 -3.07
C ASP A 103 -9.78 -21.98 -2.39
N LYS A 104 -9.22 -21.92 -1.19
CA LYS A 104 -8.82 -23.06 -0.38
C LYS A 104 -9.84 -23.46 0.68
N GLU A 105 -10.92 -22.71 0.81
CA GLU A 105 -11.99 -23.02 1.74
C GLU A 105 -12.90 -24.14 1.19
N ARG A 106 -13.52 -24.87 2.09
CA ARG A 106 -14.47 -25.95 1.76
C ARG A 106 -15.71 -25.79 2.60
N LEU A 107 -16.87 -26.05 2.00
CA LEU A 107 -18.11 -26.15 2.74
C LEU A 107 -18.07 -27.36 3.66
N LEU A 108 -18.77 -27.25 4.78
CA LEU A 108 -18.98 -28.42 5.63
C LEU A 108 -19.85 -29.45 4.88
N PRO A 109 -19.58 -30.74 5.06
CA PRO A 109 -20.45 -31.76 4.47
C PRO A 109 -21.86 -31.62 5.02
N GLU A 110 -22.85 -31.82 4.15
CA GLU A 110 -24.25 -31.89 4.57
C GLU A 110 -24.42 -33.08 5.51
N GLY A 111 -24.94 -32.82 6.70
CA GLY A 111 -25.14 -33.80 7.76
C GLY A 111 -26.45 -34.56 7.64
#